data_f04731883cc94ae9c0a9e9f74476f097
#
_entry.id   f04731883cc94ae9c0a9e9f74476f097
#
_cell.length_a   1.000
_cell.length_b   1.000
_cell.length_c   1.000
_cell.angle_alpha   90.00
_cell.angle_beta   90.00
_cell.angle_gamma   90.00
#
_symmetry.space_group_name_H-M   'P 1'
#
loop_
_entity.id
_entity.type
_entity.pdbx_description
1 polymer ?
#
loop_
_entity_poly.entity_id
_entity_poly.type
_entity_poly.pdbx_seq_one_letter_code
_entity_poly.pdbx_strand_id
1 'polypeptide(L)'
;IRESFDTSIGTIEDVEAFLHVPVLGVIPREDRKEIAKTIKEVFPESLDPESLELLASISPLFDLKGITAEGYRSLKVNLQFACQDREVKSLAFASAGLGEGKTTTVLNLAITIAQDGRRVLVVDADLRKPTVHSRLGLKREPGLSEILVGNLSWQEVVQTAADLMLGKLGFDQILSAPGADNLNIITCGHLPPNPSEFFNSQRIVDLIAEFEANFDLVIFDCPPILPVADAVLIGPKVDGVVLVYQVGRVGRTPLLRAKTLLENAQAHIVGVVLSNVSAEYSPEYQKHQYYKYSS
;
A
#
# COMPACT_ATOMS: atom_id res chain seq x y z
N ILE A 1 2.17 33.56 -26.49
CA ILE A 1 3.19 32.52 -26.26
C ILE A 1 2.66 31.70 -25.07
N ARG A 2 1.99 30.59 -25.35
CA ARG A 2 1.70 29.57 -24.37
C ARG A 2 2.95 28.71 -24.31
N GLU A 3 3.83 28.96 -23.36
CA GLU A 3 4.76 27.93 -22.89
C GLU A 3 3.90 26.81 -22.33
N SER A 4 3.83 25.73 -23.04
CA SER A 4 3.32 24.45 -22.58
C SER A 4 4.31 23.98 -21.52
N PHE A 5 4.10 24.33 -20.27
CA PHE A 5 4.80 23.68 -19.17
C PHE A 5 4.36 22.21 -19.21
N ASP A 6 5.19 21.38 -19.79
CA ASP A 6 5.05 19.94 -19.69
C ASP A 6 5.26 19.58 -18.22
N THR A 7 4.15 19.50 -17.47
CA THR A 7 4.13 19.16 -16.04
C THR A 7 4.10 17.65 -15.81
N SER A 8 4.19 16.85 -16.90
CA SER A 8 4.22 15.41 -16.79
C SER A 8 5.62 14.94 -16.35
N ILE A 9 5.65 14.21 -15.27
CA ILE A 9 6.82 13.41 -14.87
C ILE A 9 6.66 12.11 -15.64
N GLY A 10 7.56 11.85 -16.63
CA GLY A 10 7.40 10.73 -17.56
C GLY A 10 8.35 9.56 -17.30
N THR A 11 9.50 9.80 -16.67
CA THR A 11 10.52 8.78 -16.46
C THR A 11 10.91 8.64 -14.98
N ILE A 12 11.56 7.52 -14.64
CA ILE A 12 12.10 7.27 -13.30
C ILE A 12 13.13 8.34 -12.95
N GLU A 13 14.04 8.62 -13.88
CA GLU A 13 15.14 9.59 -13.73
C GLU A 13 14.59 11.00 -13.47
N ASP A 14 13.49 11.38 -14.13
CA ASP A 14 12.82 12.66 -13.89
C ASP A 14 12.29 12.78 -12.45
N VAL A 15 11.69 11.70 -11.92
CA VAL A 15 11.17 11.66 -10.55
C VAL A 15 12.32 11.78 -9.55
N GLU A 16 13.37 10.98 -9.71
CA GLU A 16 14.53 10.97 -8.82
C GLU A 16 15.26 12.30 -8.82
N ALA A 17 15.52 12.85 -10.00
CA ALA A 17 16.18 14.17 -10.14
C ALA A 17 15.34 15.30 -9.54
N PHE A 18 14.01 15.21 -9.62
CA PHE A 18 13.11 16.25 -9.13
C PHE A 18 12.85 16.15 -7.62
N LEU A 19 12.68 14.93 -7.11
CA LEU A 19 12.38 14.70 -5.68
C LEU A 19 13.63 14.51 -4.84
N HIS A 20 14.78 14.19 -5.41
CA HIS A 20 15.99 13.80 -4.69
C HIS A 20 15.75 12.66 -3.69
N VAL A 21 14.90 11.72 -4.05
CA VAL A 21 14.65 10.46 -3.33
C VAL A 21 14.58 9.31 -4.34
N PRO A 22 14.98 8.09 -3.97
CA PRO A 22 15.00 6.97 -4.89
C PRO A 22 13.58 6.53 -5.31
N VAL A 23 13.44 6.05 -6.55
CA VAL A 23 12.28 5.31 -6.99
C VAL A 23 12.43 3.86 -6.53
N LEU A 24 11.60 3.46 -5.56
CA LEU A 24 11.64 2.13 -4.96
C LEU A 24 11.03 1.06 -5.87
N GLY A 25 10.09 1.44 -6.71
CA GLY A 25 9.45 0.50 -7.63
C GLY A 25 8.49 1.18 -8.60
N VAL A 26 8.25 0.47 -9.67
CA VAL A 26 7.31 0.86 -10.72
C VAL A 26 6.24 -0.22 -10.81
N ILE A 27 5.01 0.14 -10.47
CA ILE A 27 3.87 -0.77 -10.56
C ILE A 27 3.16 -0.50 -11.89
N PRO A 28 3.17 -1.47 -12.80
CA PRO A 28 2.56 -1.32 -14.10
C PRO A 28 1.04 -1.20 -13.99
N ARG A 29 0.46 -0.57 -14.99
CA ARG A 29 -0.99 -0.52 -15.14
C ARG A 29 -1.52 -1.90 -15.46
N GLU A 30 -2.43 -2.39 -14.65
CA GLU A 30 -3.06 -3.68 -14.86
C GLU A 30 -4.08 -3.64 -16.02
N ASP A 31 -4.06 -4.68 -16.86
CA ASP A 31 -5.16 -4.91 -17.79
C ASP A 31 -6.27 -5.70 -17.07
N ARG A 32 -7.36 -5.01 -16.77
CA ARG A 32 -8.53 -5.60 -16.10
C ARG A 32 -9.09 -6.85 -16.80
N LYS A 33 -8.93 -6.96 -18.13
CA LYS A 33 -9.40 -8.14 -18.89
C LYS A 33 -8.49 -9.34 -18.65
N GLU A 34 -7.19 -9.10 -18.60
CA GLU A 34 -6.19 -10.14 -18.34
C GLU A 34 -6.32 -10.67 -16.91
N ILE A 35 -6.45 -9.77 -15.92
CA ILE A 35 -6.71 -10.14 -14.53
C ILE A 35 -8.02 -10.94 -14.38
N ALA A 36 -9.11 -10.46 -14.99
CA ALA A 36 -10.39 -11.17 -14.92
C ALA A 36 -10.32 -12.58 -15.56
N LYS A 37 -9.46 -12.77 -16.57
CA LYS A 37 -9.20 -14.09 -17.14
C LYS A 37 -8.43 -14.98 -16.16
N THR A 38 -7.35 -14.49 -15.58
CA THR A 38 -6.55 -15.20 -14.57
C THR A 38 -7.40 -15.58 -13.35
N ILE A 39 -8.24 -14.65 -12.85
CA ILE A 39 -9.17 -14.93 -11.76
C ILE A 39 -10.11 -16.10 -12.11
N LYS A 40 -10.68 -16.13 -13.32
CA LYS A 40 -11.55 -17.22 -13.75
C LYS A 40 -10.85 -18.56 -13.91
N GLU A 41 -9.56 -18.57 -14.23
CA GLU A 41 -8.75 -19.79 -14.29
C GLU A 41 -8.47 -20.35 -12.88
N VAL A 42 -8.27 -19.48 -11.89
CA VAL A 42 -8.04 -19.87 -10.50
C VAL A 42 -9.35 -20.18 -9.76
N PHE A 43 -10.40 -19.42 -10.07
CA PHE A 43 -11.74 -19.53 -9.48
C PHE A 43 -12.76 -19.84 -10.58
N PRO A 44 -12.96 -21.12 -10.94
CA PRO A 44 -13.80 -21.53 -12.06
C PRO A 44 -15.31 -21.31 -11.83
N GLU A 45 -15.72 -21.14 -10.57
CA GLU A 45 -17.10 -20.79 -10.24
C GLU A 45 -17.42 -19.34 -10.66
N SER A 46 -18.69 -19.08 -11.01
CA SER A 46 -19.09 -17.74 -11.41
C SER A 46 -19.05 -16.79 -10.21
N LEU A 47 -18.09 -15.88 -10.22
CA LEU A 47 -17.95 -14.84 -9.22
C LEU A 47 -18.89 -13.66 -9.53
N ASP A 48 -19.49 -13.10 -8.50
CA ASP A 48 -20.22 -11.84 -8.65
C ASP A 48 -19.25 -10.67 -8.95
N PRO A 49 -19.74 -9.56 -9.51
CA PRO A 49 -18.88 -8.44 -9.91
C PRO A 49 -18.07 -7.82 -8.75
N GLU A 50 -18.61 -7.84 -7.53
CA GLU A 50 -17.96 -7.29 -6.34
C GLU A 50 -16.77 -8.17 -5.93
N SER A 51 -16.95 -9.49 -5.91
CA SER A 51 -15.88 -10.46 -5.66
C SER A 51 -14.77 -10.39 -6.71
N LEU A 52 -15.11 -10.19 -7.98
CA LEU A 52 -14.13 -9.98 -9.05
C LEU A 52 -13.29 -8.70 -8.83
N GLU A 53 -13.91 -7.62 -8.39
CA GLU A 53 -13.20 -6.36 -8.11
C GLU A 53 -12.29 -6.48 -6.89
N LEU A 54 -12.74 -7.18 -5.85
CA LEU A 54 -11.93 -7.52 -4.68
C LEU A 54 -10.69 -8.31 -5.07
N LEU A 55 -10.85 -9.43 -5.77
CA LEU A 55 -9.73 -10.26 -6.22
C LEU A 55 -8.78 -9.50 -7.14
N ALA A 56 -9.30 -8.69 -8.05
CA ALA A 56 -8.46 -7.87 -8.91
C ALA A 56 -7.59 -6.87 -8.11
N SER A 57 -8.04 -6.43 -6.94
CA SER A 57 -7.26 -5.50 -6.11
C SER A 57 -6.09 -6.14 -5.36
N ILE A 58 -6.06 -7.47 -5.29
CA ILE A 58 -5.04 -8.29 -4.59
C ILE A 58 -4.41 -9.34 -5.52
N SER A 59 -4.22 -8.98 -6.79
CA SER A 59 -3.73 -9.88 -7.85
C SER A 59 -2.45 -10.67 -7.52
N PRO A 60 -1.43 -10.13 -6.81
CA PRO A 60 -0.24 -10.89 -6.41
C PRO A 60 -0.51 -12.09 -5.49
N LEU A 61 -1.70 -12.17 -4.88
CA LEU A 61 -2.05 -13.31 -4.03
C LEU A 61 -2.21 -14.62 -4.83
N PHE A 62 -2.70 -14.53 -6.07
CA PHE A 62 -3.01 -15.70 -6.90
C PHE A 62 -2.29 -15.69 -8.27
N ASP A 63 -1.87 -14.56 -8.79
CA ASP A 63 -1.08 -14.45 -10.02
C ASP A 63 0.40 -14.21 -9.69
N LEU A 64 1.06 -15.23 -9.18
CA LEU A 64 2.47 -15.17 -8.77
C LEU A 64 3.44 -14.91 -9.94
N LYS A 65 3.03 -15.14 -11.18
CA LYS A 65 3.86 -14.95 -12.38
C LYS A 65 3.51 -13.70 -13.15
N GLY A 66 2.47 -12.98 -12.71
CA GLY A 66 2.01 -11.76 -13.34
C GLY A 66 3.04 -10.63 -13.24
N ILE A 67 2.99 -9.73 -14.20
CA ILE A 67 3.89 -8.57 -14.26
C ILE A 67 3.72 -7.65 -13.04
N THR A 68 2.52 -7.54 -12.50
CA THR A 68 2.23 -6.77 -11.30
C THR A 68 2.87 -7.41 -10.07
N ALA A 69 2.80 -8.74 -9.93
CA ALA A 69 3.46 -9.46 -8.84
C ALA A 69 4.98 -9.25 -8.89
N GLU A 70 5.58 -9.23 -10.10
CA GLU A 70 7.00 -8.94 -10.26
C GLU A 70 7.34 -7.50 -9.86
N GLY A 71 6.49 -6.54 -10.22
CA GLY A 71 6.64 -5.15 -9.78
C GLY A 71 6.66 -5.02 -8.25
N TYR A 72 5.80 -5.75 -7.53
CA TYR A 72 5.80 -5.76 -6.06
C TYR A 72 6.99 -6.52 -5.47
N ARG A 73 7.48 -7.60 -6.11
CA ARG A 73 8.74 -8.25 -5.69
C ARG A 73 9.94 -7.32 -5.83
N SER A 74 10.03 -6.61 -6.95
CA SER A 74 11.06 -5.59 -7.17
C SER A 74 10.98 -4.47 -6.14
N LEU A 75 9.77 -3.96 -5.87
CA LEU A 75 9.53 -2.95 -4.83
C LEU A 75 9.99 -3.45 -3.44
N LYS A 76 9.64 -4.68 -3.06
CA LYS A 76 10.08 -5.29 -1.80
C LYS A 76 11.61 -5.31 -1.67
N VAL A 77 12.29 -5.79 -2.71
CA VAL A 77 13.76 -5.88 -2.73
C VAL A 77 14.41 -4.49 -2.63
N ASN A 78 13.94 -3.53 -3.41
CA ASN A 78 14.48 -2.17 -3.38
C ASN A 78 14.20 -1.46 -2.05
N LEU A 79 13.03 -1.72 -1.43
CA LEU A 79 12.71 -1.22 -0.09
C LEU A 79 13.68 -1.79 0.96
N GLN A 80 14.02 -3.08 0.88
CA GLN A 80 15.01 -3.69 1.77
C GLN A 80 16.40 -3.04 1.61
N PHE A 81 16.82 -2.77 0.39
CA PHE A 81 18.09 -2.07 0.13
C PHE A 81 18.06 -0.62 0.62
N ALA A 82 16.97 0.10 0.40
CA ALA A 82 16.83 1.48 0.88
C ALA A 82 16.84 1.59 2.42
N CYS A 83 16.53 0.49 3.10
CA CYS A 83 16.47 0.41 4.56
C CYS A 83 17.65 -0.38 5.17
N GLN A 84 18.69 -0.77 4.40
CA GLN A 84 19.75 -1.67 4.87
C GLN A 84 20.61 -1.10 6.02
N ASP A 85 20.74 0.23 6.10
CA ASP A 85 21.59 0.88 7.10
C ASP A 85 20.93 1.04 8.47
N ARG A 86 19.66 0.66 8.60
CA ARG A 86 18.89 0.72 9.84
C ARG A 86 17.78 -0.32 9.87
N GLU A 87 17.43 -0.77 11.06
CA GLU A 87 16.24 -1.60 11.24
C GLU A 87 14.99 -0.76 10.98
N VAL A 88 14.16 -1.18 10.04
CA VAL A 88 12.87 -0.55 9.70
C VAL A 88 11.77 -1.56 9.97
N LYS A 89 10.92 -1.23 10.96
CA LYS A 89 9.77 -2.04 11.37
C LYS A 89 8.44 -1.37 11.09
N SER A 90 8.42 -0.06 10.88
CA SER A 90 7.19 0.67 10.58
C SER A 90 7.34 1.61 9.39
N LEU A 91 6.38 1.55 8.48
CA LEU A 91 6.32 2.37 7.27
C LEU A 91 4.94 3.00 7.11
N ALA A 92 4.90 4.28 6.79
CA ALA A 92 3.68 4.96 6.36
C ALA A 92 3.68 5.14 4.84
N PHE A 93 2.59 4.75 4.19
CA PHE A 93 2.37 4.99 2.77
C PHE A 93 1.41 6.16 2.59
N ALA A 94 1.85 7.18 1.89
CA ALA A 94 1.05 8.38 1.63
C ALA A 94 1.17 8.80 0.15
N SER A 95 0.32 9.71 -0.29
CA SER A 95 0.38 10.29 -1.64
C SER A 95 0.11 11.79 -1.59
N ALA A 96 0.42 12.51 -2.65
CA ALA A 96 0.10 13.93 -2.71
C ALA A 96 -1.42 14.18 -2.76
N GLY A 97 -2.13 13.43 -3.58
CA GLY A 97 -3.57 13.58 -3.80
C GLY A 97 -4.37 12.28 -3.66
N LEU A 98 -5.64 12.37 -3.99
CA LEU A 98 -6.59 11.25 -3.92
C LEU A 98 -6.41 10.27 -5.09
N GLY A 99 -6.59 8.98 -4.84
CA GLY A 99 -6.71 7.95 -5.88
C GLY A 99 -5.41 7.63 -6.61
N GLU A 100 -4.24 7.84 -5.99
CA GLU A 100 -2.93 7.53 -6.53
C GLU A 100 -2.48 6.07 -6.32
N GLY A 101 -3.36 5.20 -5.82
CA GLY A 101 -3.08 3.78 -5.68
C GLY A 101 -2.42 3.37 -4.35
N LYS A 102 -2.40 4.22 -3.32
CA LYS A 102 -1.81 3.93 -1.99
C LYS A 102 -2.26 2.58 -1.42
N THR A 103 -3.56 2.46 -1.13
CA THR A 103 -4.14 1.26 -0.53
C THR A 103 -3.84 0.00 -1.35
N THR A 104 -3.95 0.08 -2.68
CA THR A 104 -3.58 -1.04 -3.58
C THR A 104 -2.10 -1.40 -3.43
N THR A 105 -1.22 -0.39 -3.38
CA THR A 105 0.22 -0.60 -3.20
C THR A 105 0.51 -1.22 -1.83
N VAL A 106 -0.09 -0.70 -0.76
CA VAL A 106 0.07 -1.23 0.61
C VAL A 106 -0.35 -2.68 0.69
N LEU A 107 -1.55 -3.02 0.23
CA LEU A 107 -2.08 -4.38 0.33
C LEU A 107 -1.23 -5.38 -0.46
N ASN A 108 -0.89 -5.07 -1.70
CA ASN A 108 -0.12 -5.98 -2.55
C ASN A 108 1.34 -6.13 -2.10
N LEU A 109 1.96 -5.06 -1.60
CA LEU A 109 3.28 -5.15 -0.98
C LEU A 109 3.25 -5.99 0.30
N ALA A 110 2.26 -5.77 1.18
CA ALA A 110 2.08 -6.54 2.41
C ALA A 110 1.90 -8.04 2.12
N ILE A 111 1.07 -8.38 1.14
CA ILE A 111 0.89 -9.76 0.65
C ILE A 111 2.23 -10.34 0.18
N THR A 112 2.95 -9.61 -0.68
CA THR A 112 4.23 -10.04 -1.24
C THR A 112 5.30 -10.28 -0.15
N ILE A 113 5.29 -9.48 0.92
CA ILE A 113 6.21 -9.65 2.05
C ILE A 113 5.76 -10.81 2.95
N ALA A 114 4.46 -10.97 3.18
CA ALA A 114 3.90 -12.06 3.98
C ALA A 114 4.15 -13.44 3.33
N GLN A 115 4.20 -13.51 1.99
CA GLN A 115 4.55 -14.71 1.23
C GLN A 115 5.97 -15.22 1.51
N ASP A 116 6.88 -14.35 1.96
CA ASP A 116 8.23 -14.73 2.39
C ASP A 116 8.28 -15.23 3.85
N GLY A 117 7.14 -15.40 4.52
CA GLY A 117 7.06 -15.87 5.91
C GLY A 117 7.22 -14.77 6.96
N ARG A 118 7.29 -13.49 6.58
CA ARG A 118 7.35 -12.36 7.53
C ARG A 118 5.96 -12.00 8.03
N ARG A 119 5.83 -11.80 9.35
CA ARG A 119 4.57 -11.34 9.96
C ARG A 119 4.37 -9.85 9.66
N VAL A 120 3.40 -9.55 8.81
CA VAL A 120 3.08 -8.19 8.38
C VAL A 120 1.76 -7.74 8.99
N LEU A 121 1.74 -6.52 9.52
CA LEU A 121 0.53 -5.84 9.94
C LEU A 121 0.24 -4.67 9.00
N VAL A 122 -0.94 -4.65 8.39
CA VAL A 122 -1.47 -3.49 7.68
C VAL A 122 -2.46 -2.75 8.57
N VAL A 123 -2.26 -1.44 8.74
CA VAL A 123 -3.12 -0.58 9.54
C VAL A 123 -3.80 0.46 8.63
N ASP A 124 -5.12 0.43 8.54
CA ASP A 124 -5.89 1.46 7.83
C ASP A 124 -5.93 2.75 8.67
N ALA A 125 -4.99 3.64 8.40
CA ALA A 125 -4.87 4.94 9.05
C ALA A 125 -5.59 6.07 8.29
N ASP A 126 -6.34 5.77 7.21
CA ASP A 126 -7.24 6.74 6.59
C ASP A 126 -8.59 6.77 7.30
N LEU A 127 -8.62 7.39 8.49
CA LEU A 127 -9.83 7.54 9.30
C LEU A 127 -10.87 8.52 8.69
N ARG A 128 -10.65 8.96 7.44
CA ARG A 128 -11.56 9.86 6.72
C ARG A 128 -12.29 9.16 5.58
N LYS A 129 -11.54 8.39 4.78
CA LYS A 129 -12.05 7.64 3.62
C LYS A 129 -11.40 6.25 3.56
N PRO A 130 -11.62 5.42 4.60
CA PRO A 130 -10.98 4.12 4.68
C PRO A 130 -11.44 3.20 3.55
N THR A 131 -10.52 2.42 3.02
CA THR A 131 -10.81 1.50 1.91
C THR A 131 -10.24 0.10 2.09
N VAL A 132 -9.38 -0.14 3.07
CA VAL A 132 -8.77 -1.46 3.32
C VAL A 132 -9.85 -2.52 3.54
N HIS A 133 -10.80 -2.24 4.44
CA HIS A 133 -11.89 -3.18 4.76
C HIS A 133 -12.69 -3.59 3.52
N SER A 134 -13.07 -2.62 2.68
CA SER A 134 -13.88 -2.90 1.48
C SER A 134 -13.09 -3.62 0.39
N ARG A 135 -11.77 -3.37 0.27
CA ARG A 135 -10.89 -4.05 -0.68
C ARG A 135 -10.55 -5.48 -0.30
N LEU A 136 -10.73 -5.85 0.95
CA LEU A 136 -10.47 -7.20 1.46
C LEU A 136 -11.75 -7.93 1.88
N GLY A 137 -12.92 -7.29 1.78
CA GLY A 137 -14.19 -7.88 2.23
C GLY A 137 -14.26 -8.05 3.76
N LEU A 138 -13.45 -7.28 4.52
CA LEU A 138 -13.39 -7.34 5.97
C LEU A 138 -14.43 -6.45 6.64
N LYS A 139 -14.66 -6.68 7.94
CA LYS A 139 -15.44 -5.75 8.76
C LYS A 139 -14.63 -4.47 9.00
N ARG A 140 -15.30 -3.31 8.90
CA ARG A 140 -14.67 -2.03 9.20
C ARG A 140 -14.47 -1.83 10.70
N GLU A 141 -15.41 -2.27 11.52
CA GLU A 141 -15.48 -2.07 12.96
C GLU A 141 -15.54 -3.42 13.69
N PRO A 142 -14.87 -3.53 14.85
CA PRO A 142 -13.97 -2.56 15.47
C PRO A 142 -12.61 -2.49 14.76
N GLY A 143 -11.83 -1.40 15.00
CA GLY A 143 -10.54 -1.18 14.36
C GLY A 143 -9.62 -0.19 15.10
N LEU A 144 -8.79 0.55 14.34
CA LEU A 144 -7.79 1.46 14.88
C LEU A 144 -8.38 2.53 15.82
N SER A 145 -9.54 3.08 15.48
CA SER A 145 -10.16 4.14 16.29
C SER A 145 -10.54 3.64 17.69
N GLU A 146 -11.06 2.42 17.82
CA GLU A 146 -11.41 1.83 19.12
C GLU A 146 -10.17 1.59 19.99
N ILE A 147 -9.04 1.21 19.37
CA ILE A 147 -7.76 1.06 20.09
C ILE A 147 -7.27 2.43 20.57
N LEU A 148 -7.32 3.44 19.73
CA LEU A 148 -6.82 4.79 20.04
C LEU A 148 -7.66 5.48 21.12
N VAL A 149 -8.95 5.21 21.20
CA VAL A 149 -9.82 5.65 22.29
C VAL A 149 -9.52 4.87 23.60
N GLY A 150 -8.91 3.69 23.50
CA GLY A 150 -8.58 2.84 24.65
C GLY A 150 -9.70 1.89 25.05
N ASN A 151 -10.70 1.68 24.20
CA ASN A 151 -11.82 0.79 24.45
C ASN A 151 -11.46 -0.69 24.24
N LEU A 152 -10.53 -0.97 23.32
CA LEU A 152 -10.11 -2.32 22.94
C LEU A 152 -8.57 -2.39 22.81
N SER A 153 -8.02 -3.57 23.02
CA SER A 153 -6.65 -3.90 22.66
C SER A 153 -6.55 -4.22 21.16
N TRP A 154 -5.35 -4.14 20.59
CA TRP A 154 -5.17 -4.47 19.17
C TRP A 154 -5.44 -5.96 18.87
N GLN A 155 -5.20 -6.85 19.86
CA GLN A 155 -5.47 -8.28 19.72
C GLN A 155 -6.96 -8.60 19.55
N GLU A 156 -7.85 -7.73 20.07
CA GLU A 156 -9.29 -7.89 19.95
C GLU A 156 -9.85 -7.42 18.61
N VAL A 157 -9.07 -6.63 17.85
CA VAL A 157 -9.53 -6.02 16.59
C VAL A 157 -8.76 -6.49 15.36
N VAL A 158 -7.60 -7.11 15.53
CA VAL A 158 -6.80 -7.61 14.41
C VAL A 158 -7.57 -8.69 13.66
N GLN A 159 -7.62 -8.56 12.34
CA GLN A 159 -8.24 -9.50 11.42
C GLN A 159 -7.15 -10.24 10.63
N THR A 160 -7.38 -11.48 10.32
CA THR A 160 -6.42 -12.41 9.70
C THR A 160 -6.96 -12.97 8.38
N ALA A 161 -6.20 -13.83 7.73
CA ALA A 161 -6.68 -14.56 6.55
C ALA A 161 -7.96 -15.36 6.82
N ALA A 162 -8.16 -15.87 8.05
CA ALA A 162 -9.39 -16.56 8.44
C ALA A 162 -10.62 -15.65 8.38
N ASP A 163 -10.48 -14.38 8.72
CA ASP A 163 -11.56 -13.39 8.66
C ASP A 163 -11.89 -12.99 7.22
N LEU A 164 -10.87 -12.97 6.33
CA LEU A 164 -11.07 -12.81 4.89
C LEU A 164 -11.96 -13.90 4.30
N MET A 165 -11.88 -15.13 4.82
CA MET A 165 -12.72 -16.25 4.38
C MET A 165 -14.16 -16.17 4.89
N LEU A 166 -14.34 -15.71 6.12
CA LEU A 166 -15.68 -15.51 6.70
C LEU A 166 -16.39 -14.32 6.06
N GLY A 167 -15.65 -13.48 5.33
CA GLY A 167 -16.16 -12.39 4.52
C GLY A 167 -16.69 -12.86 3.16
N LYS A 168 -16.88 -11.91 2.24
CA LYS A 168 -17.46 -12.15 0.91
C LYS A 168 -16.62 -13.03 -0.02
N LEU A 169 -15.34 -13.19 0.26
CA LEU A 169 -14.43 -13.94 -0.61
C LEU A 169 -14.51 -15.47 -0.44
N GLY A 170 -14.91 -15.99 0.72
CA GLY A 170 -15.30 -17.39 0.99
C GLY A 170 -14.46 -18.53 0.39
N PHE A 171 -13.18 -18.26 0.04
CA PHE A 171 -12.41 -19.17 -0.80
C PHE A 171 -11.31 -19.89 -0.04
N ASP A 172 -11.40 -21.21 0.03
CA ASP A 172 -10.32 -22.09 0.51
C ASP A 172 -8.97 -21.82 -0.16
N GLN A 173 -9.00 -21.29 -1.39
CA GLN A 173 -7.81 -20.96 -2.18
C GLN A 173 -7.02 -19.77 -1.61
N ILE A 174 -7.68 -18.81 -0.93
CA ILE A 174 -6.98 -17.68 -0.29
C ILE A 174 -6.18 -18.16 0.91
N LEU A 175 -6.71 -19.11 1.68
CA LEU A 175 -5.97 -19.76 2.78
C LEU A 175 -4.81 -20.61 2.28
N SER A 176 -4.96 -21.22 1.12
CA SER A 176 -3.90 -22.02 0.52
C SER A 176 -2.82 -21.14 -0.10
N ALA A 177 -3.04 -19.83 -0.20
CA ALA A 177 -2.05 -18.92 -0.74
C ALA A 177 -0.85 -18.84 0.21
N PRO A 178 0.38 -18.97 -0.31
CA PRO A 178 1.58 -18.88 0.52
C PRO A 178 1.60 -17.57 1.32
N GLY A 179 1.83 -17.66 2.63
CA GLY A 179 1.98 -16.50 3.51
C GLY A 179 0.68 -15.83 3.97
N ALA A 180 -0.50 -16.36 3.63
CA ALA A 180 -1.78 -15.80 4.07
C ALA A 180 -1.84 -15.66 5.61
N ASP A 181 -1.34 -16.66 6.35
CA ASP A 181 -1.29 -16.66 7.83
C ASP A 181 -0.39 -15.58 8.42
N ASN A 182 0.53 -15.01 7.63
CA ASN A 182 1.44 -13.97 8.06
C ASN A 182 0.89 -12.56 7.83
N LEU A 183 -0.24 -12.42 7.12
CA LEU A 183 -0.90 -11.14 6.87
C LEU A 183 -1.94 -10.85 7.94
N ASN A 184 -1.77 -9.73 8.62
CA ASN A 184 -2.64 -9.24 9.66
C ASN A 184 -3.14 -7.85 9.30
N ILE A 185 -4.41 -7.55 9.59
CA ILE A 185 -5.07 -6.31 9.21
C ILE A 185 -5.75 -5.67 10.41
N ILE A 186 -5.50 -4.40 10.64
CA ILE A 186 -6.32 -3.55 11.50
C ILE A 186 -7.02 -2.54 10.62
N THR A 187 -8.34 -2.64 10.53
CA THR A 187 -9.18 -1.71 9.79
C THR A 187 -9.33 -0.39 10.54
N CYS A 188 -9.90 0.65 9.93
CA CYS A 188 -9.96 1.98 10.53
C CYS A 188 -10.85 2.04 11.79
N GLY A 189 -11.86 1.20 11.91
CA GLY A 189 -12.87 1.28 12.98
C GLY A 189 -13.94 2.33 12.71
N HIS A 190 -14.52 2.86 13.77
CA HIS A 190 -15.49 3.96 13.70
C HIS A 190 -14.81 5.26 13.23
N LEU A 191 -15.51 6.04 12.40
CA LEU A 191 -14.95 7.29 11.88
C LEU A 191 -15.07 8.40 12.93
N PRO A 192 -13.93 8.86 13.51
CA PRO A 192 -13.97 9.92 14.50
C PRO A 192 -14.22 11.30 13.84
N PRO A 193 -14.79 12.26 14.56
CA PRO A 193 -15.00 13.62 14.04
C PRO A 193 -13.67 14.35 13.76
N ASN A 194 -12.64 14.10 14.56
CA ASN A 194 -11.33 14.74 14.47
C ASN A 194 -10.19 13.74 14.39
N PRO A 195 -9.93 13.09 13.24
CA PRO A 195 -8.87 12.08 13.10
C PRO A 195 -7.48 12.58 13.48
N SER A 196 -7.16 13.84 13.19
CA SER A 196 -5.84 14.41 13.45
C SER A 196 -5.46 14.44 14.95
N GLU A 197 -6.45 14.51 15.85
CA GLU A 197 -6.20 14.48 17.30
C GLU A 197 -5.65 13.12 17.74
N PHE A 198 -6.16 12.04 17.17
CA PHE A 198 -5.64 10.69 17.45
C PHE A 198 -4.18 10.54 17.04
N PHE A 199 -3.83 11.01 15.84
CA PHE A 199 -2.47 10.90 15.32
C PHE A 199 -1.48 11.89 16.01
N ASN A 200 -1.98 12.89 16.71
CA ASN A 200 -1.15 13.79 17.52
C ASN A 200 -1.02 13.35 19.00
N SER A 201 -1.65 12.28 19.40
CA SER A 201 -1.63 11.77 20.79
C SER A 201 -0.37 10.94 21.09
N GLN A 202 -0.04 10.79 22.38
CA GLN A 202 0.99 9.83 22.83
C GLN A 202 0.54 8.39 22.57
N ARG A 203 -0.75 8.09 22.59
CA ARG A 203 -1.31 6.76 22.41
C ARG A 203 -0.91 6.13 21.07
N ILE A 204 -0.85 6.91 19.97
CA ILE A 204 -0.41 6.36 18.68
C ILE A 204 1.08 5.99 18.71
N VAL A 205 1.93 6.71 19.42
CA VAL A 205 3.36 6.39 19.58
C VAL A 205 3.52 5.08 20.34
N ASP A 206 2.82 4.93 21.45
CA ASP A 206 2.84 3.71 22.25
C ASP A 206 2.32 2.51 21.44
N LEU A 207 1.26 2.72 20.65
CA LEU A 207 0.67 1.68 19.80
C LEU A 207 1.62 1.25 18.66
N ILE A 208 2.33 2.19 18.04
CA ILE A 208 3.35 1.87 17.04
C ILE A 208 4.42 0.97 17.65
N ALA A 209 4.93 1.32 18.84
CA ALA A 209 5.93 0.51 19.54
C ALA A 209 5.40 -0.88 19.92
N GLU A 210 4.12 -0.99 20.33
CA GLU A 210 3.46 -2.28 20.57
C GLU A 210 3.42 -3.13 19.28
N PHE A 211 3.11 -2.53 18.14
CA PHE A 211 3.07 -3.21 16.85
C PHE A 211 4.46 -3.69 16.42
N GLU A 212 5.48 -2.82 16.50
CA GLU A 212 6.87 -3.13 16.14
C GLU A 212 7.47 -4.25 16.99
N ALA A 213 6.98 -4.43 18.23
CA ALA A 213 7.39 -5.53 19.11
C ALA A 213 6.78 -6.88 18.69
N ASN A 214 5.64 -6.88 17.98
CA ASN A 214 4.87 -8.10 17.69
C ASN A 214 4.92 -8.52 16.20
N PHE A 215 5.24 -7.60 15.30
CA PHE A 215 5.28 -7.84 13.86
C PHE A 215 6.67 -7.55 13.29
N ASP A 216 6.99 -8.22 12.19
CA ASP A 216 8.28 -8.02 11.50
C ASP A 216 8.25 -6.77 10.61
N LEU A 217 7.04 -6.34 10.19
CA LEU A 217 6.80 -5.09 9.50
C LEU A 217 5.36 -4.60 9.74
N VAL A 218 5.22 -3.32 10.02
CA VAL A 218 3.95 -2.61 10.15
C VAL A 218 3.81 -1.60 9.03
N ILE A 219 2.72 -1.64 8.28
CA ILE A 219 2.47 -0.73 7.17
C ILE A 219 1.19 0.07 7.44
N PHE A 220 1.32 1.38 7.53
CA PHE A 220 0.21 2.31 7.69
C PHE A 220 -0.27 2.82 6.33
N ASP A 221 -1.52 2.52 5.96
CA ASP A 221 -2.19 3.15 4.81
C ASP A 221 -2.75 4.50 5.23
N CYS A 222 -2.06 5.58 4.88
CA CYS A 222 -2.39 6.94 5.32
C CYS A 222 -3.26 7.67 4.29
N PRO A 223 -4.05 8.68 4.70
CA PRO A 223 -4.73 9.57 3.76
C PRO A 223 -3.74 10.40 2.93
N PRO A 224 -4.18 11.04 1.83
CA PRO A 224 -3.33 11.91 1.04
C PRO A 224 -2.88 13.15 1.83
N ILE A 225 -1.65 13.60 1.58
CA ILE A 225 -0.95 14.63 2.36
C ILE A 225 -1.55 16.03 2.17
N LEU A 226 -1.90 16.40 0.93
CA LEU A 226 -2.31 17.78 0.65
C LEU A 226 -3.69 18.15 1.19
N PRO A 227 -4.70 17.26 1.19
CA PRO A 227 -6.00 17.58 1.73
C PRO A 227 -6.05 17.63 3.26
N VAL A 228 -5.21 16.80 3.96
CA VAL A 228 -5.30 16.62 5.42
C VAL A 228 -3.93 16.37 6.05
N ALA A 229 -3.80 16.71 7.35
CA ALA A 229 -2.52 16.65 8.04
C ALA A 229 -2.14 15.25 8.56
N ASP A 230 -3.04 14.30 8.53
CA ASP A 230 -2.94 13.01 9.25
C ASP A 230 -1.67 12.23 8.89
N ALA A 231 -1.34 12.12 7.59
CA ALA A 231 -0.10 11.47 7.14
C ALA A 231 1.17 12.21 7.60
N VAL A 232 1.10 13.55 7.69
CA VAL A 232 2.21 14.38 8.19
C VAL A 232 2.41 14.19 9.70
N LEU A 233 1.33 13.93 10.45
CA LEU A 233 1.39 13.64 11.89
C LEU A 233 1.92 12.25 12.21
N ILE A 234 1.65 11.27 11.35
CA ILE A 234 2.15 9.88 11.47
C ILE A 234 3.62 9.81 11.04
N GLY A 235 4.00 10.48 9.96
CA GLY A 235 5.31 10.38 9.32
C GLY A 235 6.53 10.41 10.26
N PRO A 236 6.64 11.36 11.21
CA PRO A 236 7.77 11.40 12.15
C PRO A 236 7.73 10.35 13.27
N LYS A 237 6.65 9.56 13.38
CA LYS A 237 6.46 8.54 14.42
C LYS A 237 6.76 7.12 13.95
N VAL A 238 6.93 6.94 12.65
CA VAL A 238 7.31 5.67 12.01
C VAL A 238 8.74 5.73 11.51
N ASP A 239 9.34 4.59 11.22
CA ASP A 239 10.73 4.52 10.74
C ASP A 239 10.90 5.15 9.35
N GLY A 240 9.85 5.13 8.52
CA GLY A 240 9.92 5.74 7.20
C GLY A 240 8.59 5.99 6.53
N VAL A 241 8.62 6.91 5.57
CA VAL A 241 7.47 7.24 4.73
C VAL A 241 7.80 6.89 3.29
N VAL A 242 6.89 6.19 2.63
CA VAL A 242 6.93 5.89 1.21
C VAL A 242 5.86 6.73 0.50
N LEU A 243 6.27 7.53 -0.48
CA LEU A 243 5.34 8.27 -1.31
C LEU A 243 4.83 7.38 -2.44
N VAL A 244 3.52 7.33 -2.65
CA VAL A 244 2.92 6.70 -3.83
C VAL A 244 2.50 7.80 -4.79
N TYR A 245 2.99 7.73 -6.00
CA TYR A 245 2.74 8.69 -7.06
C TYR A 245 2.17 8.00 -8.29
N GLN A 246 0.95 8.35 -8.68
CA GLN A 246 0.39 7.90 -9.93
C GLN A 246 0.83 8.82 -11.06
N VAL A 247 1.59 8.28 -12.02
CA VAL A 247 2.07 9.02 -13.17
C VAL A 247 0.89 9.63 -13.95
N GLY A 248 1.00 10.95 -14.22
CA GLY A 248 -0.01 11.70 -14.98
C GLY A 248 -1.26 12.11 -14.20
N ARG A 249 -1.40 11.75 -12.90
CA ARG A 249 -2.59 12.11 -12.08
C ARG A 249 -2.44 13.44 -11.35
N VAL A 250 -1.31 13.67 -10.73
CA VAL A 250 -0.95 14.94 -10.10
C VAL A 250 0.31 15.49 -10.77
N GLY A 251 0.43 16.80 -10.82
CA GLY A 251 1.59 17.46 -11.41
C GLY A 251 2.80 17.46 -10.46
N ARG A 252 3.94 17.96 -10.95
CA ARG A 252 5.20 18.09 -10.18
C ARG A 252 5.04 18.92 -8.91
N THR A 253 4.38 20.06 -8.99
CA THR A 253 4.25 21.01 -7.87
C THR A 253 3.50 20.42 -6.67
N PRO A 254 2.33 19.75 -6.81
CA PRO A 254 1.69 19.06 -5.70
C PRO A 254 2.57 17.97 -5.08
N LEU A 255 3.28 17.19 -5.89
CA LEU A 255 4.14 16.12 -5.39
C LEU A 255 5.31 16.69 -4.57
N LEU A 256 5.97 17.73 -5.05
CA LEU A 256 7.03 18.43 -4.31
C LEU A 256 6.51 19.03 -3.00
N ARG A 257 5.31 19.65 -3.04
CA ARG A 257 4.70 20.21 -1.85
C ARG A 257 4.41 19.13 -0.79
N ALA A 258 3.93 17.97 -1.20
CA ALA A 258 3.71 16.84 -0.30
C ALA A 258 5.02 16.39 0.36
N LYS A 259 6.10 16.24 -0.42
CA LYS A 259 7.44 15.95 0.08
C LYS A 259 7.90 16.99 1.11
N THR A 260 7.83 18.27 0.75
CA THR A 260 8.25 19.37 1.65
C THR A 260 7.47 19.36 2.97
N LEU A 261 6.17 19.05 2.96
CA LEU A 261 5.39 18.94 4.20
C LEU A 261 5.88 17.83 5.11
N LEU A 262 6.25 16.68 4.55
CA LEU A 262 6.83 15.57 5.31
C LEU A 262 8.21 15.93 5.86
N GLU A 263 9.07 16.55 5.06
CA GLU A 263 10.42 17.01 5.49
C GLU A 263 10.35 18.04 6.62
N ASN A 264 9.45 19.01 6.51
CA ASN A 264 9.22 20.01 7.56
C ASN A 264 8.72 19.37 8.87
N ALA A 265 8.00 18.26 8.78
CA ALA A 265 7.60 17.47 9.95
C ALA A 265 8.70 16.51 10.42
N GLN A 266 9.88 16.54 9.81
CA GLN A 266 11.01 15.66 10.12
C GLN A 266 10.71 14.16 9.86
N ALA A 267 9.76 13.87 8.99
CA ALA A 267 9.50 12.50 8.54
C ALA A 267 10.64 12.03 7.62
N HIS A 268 11.11 10.80 7.82
CA HIS A 268 12.10 10.20 6.94
C HIS A 268 11.45 9.63 5.70
N ILE A 269 11.70 10.20 4.53
CA ILE A 269 11.19 9.71 3.25
C ILE A 269 12.16 8.67 2.71
N VAL A 270 11.73 7.40 2.68
CA VAL A 270 12.52 6.27 2.17
C VAL A 270 12.62 6.31 0.64
N GLY A 271 11.56 6.73 -0.02
CA GLY A 271 11.52 6.83 -1.48
C GLY A 271 10.11 6.98 -2.02
N VAL A 272 9.98 6.79 -3.34
CA VAL A 272 8.71 6.92 -4.05
C VAL A 272 8.39 5.65 -4.83
N VAL A 273 7.12 5.26 -4.88
CA VAL A 273 6.58 4.19 -5.75
C VAL A 273 5.79 4.83 -6.87
N LEU A 274 6.14 4.50 -8.10
CA LEU A 274 5.38 4.93 -9.28
C LEU A 274 4.27 3.92 -9.55
N SER A 275 3.03 4.35 -9.48
CA SER A 275 1.86 3.50 -9.67
C SER A 275 1.19 3.74 -11.02
N ASN A 276 0.49 2.72 -11.53
CA ASN A 276 -0.30 2.77 -12.75
C ASN A 276 0.50 3.23 -13.98
N VAL A 277 1.76 2.82 -14.06
CA VAL A 277 2.66 3.16 -15.18
C VAL A 277 2.28 2.31 -16.39
N SER A 278 2.25 2.92 -17.59
CA SER A 278 2.04 2.14 -18.81
C SER A 278 3.09 1.04 -18.90
N ALA A 279 2.63 -0.19 -19.19
CA ALA A 279 3.48 -1.36 -19.24
C ALA A 279 4.72 -1.19 -20.13
N GLU A 280 4.59 -0.41 -21.21
CA GLU A 280 5.67 -0.10 -22.16
C GLU A 280 6.84 0.67 -21.52
N TYR A 281 6.59 1.39 -20.42
CA TYR A 281 7.58 2.17 -19.68
C TYR A 281 8.07 1.50 -18.39
N SER A 282 7.59 0.27 -18.09
CA SER A 282 8.04 -0.49 -16.93
C SER A 282 9.26 -1.34 -17.28
N PRO A 283 10.40 -1.21 -16.56
CA PRO A 283 11.56 -2.08 -16.75
C PRO A 283 11.23 -3.57 -16.58
N GLU A 284 10.31 -3.89 -15.67
CA GLU A 284 9.83 -5.23 -15.41
C GLU A 284 9.06 -5.79 -16.61
N TYR A 285 8.25 -4.96 -17.27
CA TYR A 285 7.55 -5.34 -18.49
C TYR A 285 8.50 -5.66 -19.64
N GLN A 286 9.53 -4.85 -19.83
CA GLN A 286 10.55 -5.08 -20.85
C GLN A 286 11.28 -6.40 -20.63
N LYS A 287 11.65 -6.71 -19.35
CA LYS A 287 12.21 -8.00 -18.98
C LYS A 287 11.24 -9.15 -19.25
N HIS A 288 9.98 -9.01 -18.88
CA HIS A 288 8.96 -10.05 -19.05
C HIS A 288 8.67 -10.35 -20.52
N GLN A 289 8.64 -9.33 -21.39
CA GLN A 289 8.58 -9.54 -22.84
C GLN A 289 9.79 -10.30 -23.37
N TYR A 290 10.98 -9.99 -22.86
CA TYR A 290 12.21 -10.68 -23.28
C TYR A 290 12.17 -12.17 -22.93
N TYR A 291 11.67 -12.54 -21.76
CA TYR A 291 11.50 -13.94 -21.35
C TYR A 291 10.38 -14.69 -22.11
N LYS A 292 9.28 -14.02 -22.44
CA LYS A 292 8.22 -14.62 -23.28
C LYS A 292 8.69 -14.91 -24.73
N TYR A 293 9.70 -14.20 -25.22
CA TYR A 293 10.28 -14.44 -26.55
C TYR A 293 11.37 -15.53 -26.54
N SER A 294 11.90 -15.89 -25.39
CA SER A 294 12.99 -16.87 -25.22
C SER A 294 12.50 -18.23 -24.71
N SER A 295 11.22 -18.41 -24.46
CA SER A 295 10.52 -19.67 -24.13
C SER A 295 9.59 -20.11 -25.25
#